data_b1c4362252f202227f2f0fc7ed3af95f
#
_entry.id   b1c4362252f202227f2f0fc7ed3af95f
#
_cell.length_a   1.000
_cell.length_b   1.000
_cell.length_c   1.000
_cell.angle_alpha   90.00
_cell.angle_beta   90.00
_cell.angle_gamma   90.00
#
_symmetry.space_group_name_H-M   'P 1'
#
loop_
_entity.id
_entity.type
_entity.pdbx_description
1 polymer ?
#
loop_
_entity_poly.entity_id
_entity_poly.type
_entity_poly.pdbx_seq_one_letter_code
_entity_poly.pdbx_strand_id
1 'polypeptide(L)'
;MGGTDAPEDVATVALLARRTRCSEPSPLLLCSGVLIAPDVVLTAAHCLDLFGPEGSHEVFLGRELLPRPSEEGRFVRVARAVVHPRYESKTHAYDVALLRFASPVHVTAAQLPSSDVVPVTGELVRAVGYGDTKDVDEPAGQRRQGTLRVTDVEPASFRAGPAPGMSCVGDSGGPVFARDDTGRDVLVGITVSGDVACREEAVNVRVDALMVDFIEPFLALPAPAQSTTLSPEALCLEACENDAQCPSGLTCVVTEGTGGRCLLPALREGDFGASCTEDAACGVGGLCARLEPEGTDACRCFTPCAPPPPDPEPPGAASAGGCSSSPGLALLGVLLLAEIGRRPRRSEFPF
;
A
#
# COMPACT_ATOMS: atom_id res chain seq x y z
N MET A 1 -17.72 11.04 9.22
CA MET A 1 -18.48 12.31 9.36
C MET A 1 -19.00 12.45 10.80
N GLY A 2 -19.11 13.72 11.34
CA GLY A 2 -19.59 13.92 12.71
C GLY A 2 -18.73 13.31 13.80
N GLY A 3 -17.48 13.03 13.50
CA GLY A 3 -16.51 12.46 14.43
C GLY A 3 -15.73 13.52 15.20
N THR A 4 -14.93 13.07 16.16
CA THR A 4 -14.03 13.88 16.97
C THR A 4 -12.61 13.34 16.88
N ASP A 5 -11.63 14.13 17.27
CA ASP A 5 -10.23 13.70 17.36
C ASP A 5 -10.09 12.45 18.23
N ALA A 6 -9.13 11.60 17.87
CA ALA A 6 -8.84 10.33 18.55
C ALA A 6 -7.34 10.22 18.95
N PRO A 7 -6.84 11.08 19.84
CA PRO A 7 -5.42 11.10 20.20
C PRO A 7 -4.96 9.82 20.91
N GLU A 8 -5.84 9.18 21.67
CA GLU A 8 -5.52 8.00 22.48
C GLU A 8 -5.52 6.68 21.69
N ASP A 9 -6.07 6.69 20.46
CA ASP A 9 -6.18 5.49 19.62
C ASP A 9 -4.89 5.17 18.86
N VAL A 10 -3.79 5.09 19.59
CA VAL A 10 -2.44 4.92 19.03
C VAL A 10 -2.26 3.66 18.18
N ALA A 11 -3.09 2.64 18.40
CA ALA A 11 -3.10 1.42 17.59
C ALA A 11 -3.69 1.63 16.19
N THR A 12 -4.49 2.69 15.97
CA THR A 12 -5.03 3.01 14.65
C THR A 12 -3.97 3.70 13.81
N VAL A 13 -3.74 3.20 12.62
CA VAL A 13 -2.68 3.60 11.71
C VAL A 13 -3.24 3.99 10.34
N ALA A 14 -2.51 4.80 9.57
CA ALA A 14 -2.83 5.04 8.17
C ALA A 14 -2.02 4.08 7.28
N LEU A 15 -2.68 3.47 6.28
CA LEU A 15 -2.04 2.66 5.26
C LEU A 15 -1.80 3.51 4.02
N LEU A 16 -0.59 3.46 3.50
CA LEU A 16 -0.10 4.30 2.41
C LEU A 16 0.47 3.46 1.27
N ALA A 17 0.35 3.97 0.05
CA ALA A 17 1.30 3.62 -0.99
C ALA A 17 2.65 4.24 -0.62
N ARG A 18 3.68 3.41 -0.60
CA ARG A 18 5.02 3.90 -0.29
C ARG A 18 5.50 4.83 -1.39
N ARG A 19 5.96 6.01 -0.97
CA ARG A 19 6.68 6.91 -1.85
C ARG A 19 8.11 6.44 -2.00
N THR A 20 8.51 6.12 -3.20
CA THR A 20 9.90 5.81 -3.52
C THR A 20 10.69 7.05 -3.91
N ARG A 21 10.00 8.11 -4.36
CA ARG A 21 10.62 9.39 -4.76
C ARG A 21 10.27 10.50 -3.79
N CYS A 22 11.25 11.33 -3.47
CA CYS A 22 11.07 12.47 -2.57
C CYS A 22 10.45 13.70 -3.24
N SER A 23 10.43 13.73 -4.55
CA SER A 23 9.71 14.74 -5.34
C SER A 23 8.19 14.55 -5.33
N GLU A 24 7.69 13.44 -4.82
CA GLU A 24 6.26 13.23 -4.67
C GLU A 24 5.69 14.14 -3.57
N PRO A 25 4.69 14.97 -3.88
CA PRO A 25 4.30 16.08 -3.01
C PRO A 25 3.66 15.64 -1.67
N SER A 26 3.00 14.49 -1.64
CA SER A 26 2.26 14.03 -0.45
C SER A 26 2.19 12.51 -0.38
N PRO A 27 2.12 11.93 0.84
CA PRO A 27 1.80 10.52 0.98
C PRO A 27 0.43 10.22 0.38
N LEU A 28 0.34 9.14 -0.38
CA LEU A 28 -0.95 8.65 -0.88
C LEU A 28 -1.62 7.80 0.21
N LEU A 29 -2.56 8.40 0.91
CA LEU A 29 -3.42 7.68 1.85
C LEU A 29 -4.31 6.71 1.07
N LEU A 30 -4.13 5.43 1.31
CA LEU A 30 -4.98 4.37 0.75
C LEU A 30 -6.16 4.08 1.67
N CYS A 31 -5.86 3.82 2.93
CA CYS A 31 -6.79 3.31 3.92
C CYS A 31 -6.34 3.61 5.35
N SER A 32 -7.12 3.17 6.30
CA SER A 32 -6.75 3.01 7.69
C SER A 32 -6.38 1.55 8.00
N GLY A 33 -5.86 1.30 9.19
CA GLY A 33 -5.56 -0.02 9.71
C GLY A 33 -5.49 -0.02 11.22
N VAL A 34 -5.30 -1.18 11.83
CA VAL A 34 -5.12 -1.32 13.27
C VAL A 34 -4.00 -2.27 13.63
N LEU A 35 -3.11 -1.82 14.50
CA LEU A 35 -2.04 -2.64 15.07
C LEU A 35 -2.64 -3.66 16.03
N ILE A 36 -2.50 -4.95 15.75
CA ILE A 36 -3.01 -6.07 16.57
C ILE A 36 -1.90 -6.85 17.28
N ALA A 37 -0.66 -6.61 16.89
CA ALA A 37 0.55 -7.06 17.57
C ALA A 37 1.65 -6.01 17.30
N PRO A 38 2.77 -6.00 18.03
CA PRO A 38 3.83 -4.98 17.83
C PRO A 38 4.39 -4.90 16.42
N ASP A 39 4.22 -5.94 15.61
CA ASP A 39 4.70 -6.02 14.22
C ASP A 39 3.60 -6.36 13.21
N VAL A 40 2.32 -6.39 13.63
CA VAL A 40 1.21 -6.82 12.75
C VAL A 40 0.07 -5.82 12.74
N VAL A 41 -0.31 -5.39 11.54
CA VAL A 41 -1.48 -4.54 11.27
C VAL A 41 -2.56 -5.37 10.57
N LEU A 42 -3.80 -5.20 11.01
CA LEU A 42 -5.00 -5.71 10.34
C LEU A 42 -5.63 -4.55 9.56
N THR A 43 -6.04 -4.79 8.32
CA THR A 43 -6.66 -3.81 7.42
C THR A 43 -7.63 -4.50 6.46
N ALA A 44 -8.28 -3.76 5.56
CA ALA A 44 -9.11 -4.34 4.50
C ALA A 44 -8.25 -4.82 3.32
N ALA A 45 -8.67 -5.90 2.66
CA ALA A 45 -7.94 -6.47 1.52
C ALA A 45 -7.98 -5.56 0.28
N HIS A 46 -9.12 -4.91 0.01
CA HIS A 46 -9.25 -3.98 -1.12
C HIS A 46 -8.27 -2.81 -1.04
N CYS A 47 -7.77 -2.48 0.14
CA CYS A 47 -6.74 -1.46 0.33
C CYS A 47 -5.41 -1.81 -0.35
N LEU A 48 -5.20 -3.08 -0.67
CA LEU A 48 -4.02 -3.56 -1.38
C LEU A 48 -4.27 -3.77 -2.89
N ASP A 49 -5.51 -3.65 -3.37
CA ASP A 49 -5.86 -4.00 -4.76
C ASP A 49 -5.11 -3.15 -5.79
N LEU A 50 -4.78 -1.90 -5.45
CA LEU A 50 -4.10 -0.98 -6.39
C LEU A 50 -2.67 -1.42 -6.72
N PHE A 51 -1.93 -1.95 -5.74
CA PHE A 51 -0.52 -2.33 -5.89
C PHE A 51 -0.27 -3.82 -5.64
N GLY A 52 -1.31 -4.56 -5.27
CA GLY A 52 -1.23 -5.96 -4.86
C GLY A 52 -0.58 -6.16 -3.47
N PRO A 53 -0.67 -7.36 -2.91
CA PRO A 53 -0.05 -7.67 -1.61
C PRO A 53 1.49 -7.60 -1.64
N GLU A 54 2.10 -7.76 -2.82
CA GLU A 54 3.55 -7.65 -3.03
C GLU A 54 3.97 -6.19 -3.35
N GLY A 55 3.02 -5.26 -3.37
CA GLY A 55 3.29 -3.85 -3.60
C GLY A 55 4.06 -3.20 -2.44
N SER A 56 4.67 -2.07 -2.73
CA SER A 56 5.36 -1.28 -1.70
C SER A 56 4.35 -0.50 -0.86
N HIS A 57 4.11 -0.97 0.35
CA HIS A 57 3.22 -0.35 1.32
C HIS A 57 3.99 0.20 2.52
N GLU A 58 3.51 1.31 3.05
CA GLU A 58 3.95 1.90 4.31
C GLU A 58 2.77 2.10 5.25
N VAL A 59 3.06 2.07 6.54
CA VAL A 59 2.11 2.38 7.60
C VAL A 59 2.61 3.62 8.33
N PHE A 60 1.72 4.58 8.53
CA PHE A 60 2.00 5.76 9.35
C PHE A 60 1.41 5.58 10.75
N LEU A 61 2.28 5.73 11.74
CA LEU A 61 1.98 5.73 13.17
C LEU A 61 2.07 7.16 13.67
N GLY A 62 0.97 7.86 13.77
CA GLY A 62 0.92 9.25 14.21
C GLY A 62 -0.52 9.75 14.28
N ARG A 63 -0.72 10.96 14.76
CA ARG A 63 -2.06 11.56 14.89
C ARG A 63 -2.52 12.16 13.56
N GLU A 64 -1.64 12.85 12.89
CA GLU A 64 -1.92 13.61 11.68
C GLU A 64 -0.92 13.26 10.58
N LEU A 65 -1.43 12.82 9.44
CA LEU A 65 -0.66 12.50 8.25
C LEU A 65 -0.68 13.65 7.25
N LEU A 66 -1.83 14.29 7.08
CA LEU A 66 -2.06 15.36 6.10
C LEU A 66 -2.59 16.61 6.81
N PRO A 67 -2.25 17.83 6.35
CA PRO A 67 -1.43 18.14 5.16
C PRO A 67 0.07 17.89 5.36
N ARG A 68 0.52 17.70 6.58
CA ARG A 68 1.91 17.35 6.95
C ARG A 68 1.88 16.33 8.07
N PRO A 69 2.76 15.31 8.01
CA PRO A 69 2.90 14.36 9.10
C PRO A 69 3.26 15.07 10.41
N SER A 70 2.60 14.65 11.51
CA SER A 70 2.94 15.10 12.86
C SER A 70 4.39 14.76 13.21
N GLU A 71 5.07 15.59 13.99
CA GLU A 71 6.49 15.44 14.33
C GLU A 71 6.81 14.11 15.04
N GLU A 72 5.86 13.62 15.85
CA GLU A 72 5.95 12.32 16.52
C GLU A 72 5.60 11.14 15.59
N GLY A 73 5.11 11.44 14.38
CA GLY A 73 4.67 10.44 13.40
C GLY A 73 5.84 9.64 12.83
N ARG A 74 5.62 8.36 12.64
CA ARG A 74 6.62 7.44 12.10
C ARG A 74 6.05 6.66 10.93
N PHE A 75 6.86 6.51 9.88
CA PHE A 75 6.57 5.65 8.74
C PHE A 75 7.26 4.30 8.94
N VAL A 76 6.53 3.22 8.76
CA VAL A 76 7.03 1.85 8.90
C VAL A 76 6.73 1.07 7.63
N ARG A 77 7.75 0.47 7.07
CA ARG A 77 7.64 -0.35 5.87
C ARG A 77 6.93 -1.67 6.17
N VAL A 78 6.00 -2.04 5.31
CA VAL A 78 5.41 -3.38 5.31
C VAL A 78 6.39 -4.35 4.67
N ALA A 79 6.82 -5.36 5.43
CA ALA A 79 7.72 -6.40 4.96
C ALA A 79 6.99 -7.60 4.35
N ARG A 80 5.74 -7.82 4.76
CA ARG A 80 4.90 -8.91 4.25
C ARG A 80 3.43 -8.52 4.35
N ALA A 81 2.67 -8.77 3.29
CA ALA A 81 1.23 -8.67 3.29
C ALA A 81 0.58 -10.00 2.91
N VAL A 82 -0.55 -10.33 3.53
CA VAL A 82 -1.33 -11.52 3.24
C VAL A 82 -2.80 -11.14 3.19
N VAL A 83 -3.40 -11.31 2.04
CA VAL A 83 -4.85 -11.15 1.82
C VAL A 83 -5.55 -12.43 2.24
N HIS A 84 -6.75 -12.31 2.82
CA HIS A 84 -7.54 -13.47 3.19
C HIS A 84 -7.82 -14.35 1.96
N PRO A 85 -7.60 -15.71 2.04
CA PRO A 85 -7.67 -16.58 0.86
C PRO A 85 -9.06 -16.69 0.22
N ARG A 86 -10.12 -16.27 0.94
CA ARG A 86 -11.50 -16.20 0.42
C ARG A 86 -11.92 -14.78 0.07
N TYR A 87 -11.01 -13.83 0.03
CA TYR A 87 -11.33 -12.46 -0.40
C TYR A 87 -11.86 -12.46 -1.84
N GLU A 88 -12.95 -11.76 -2.05
CA GLU A 88 -13.57 -11.58 -3.35
C GLU A 88 -13.79 -10.08 -3.61
N SER A 89 -13.01 -9.50 -4.51
CA SER A 89 -13.00 -8.05 -4.76
C SER A 89 -14.34 -7.48 -5.27
N LYS A 90 -15.19 -8.31 -5.91
CA LYS A 90 -16.49 -7.85 -6.43
C LYS A 90 -17.56 -7.72 -5.36
N THR A 91 -17.54 -8.57 -4.37
CA THR A 91 -18.57 -8.65 -3.32
C THR A 91 -18.08 -8.12 -1.98
N HIS A 92 -16.78 -7.85 -1.85
CA HIS A 92 -16.09 -7.56 -0.59
C HIS A 92 -16.28 -8.64 0.47
N ALA A 93 -16.55 -9.88 0.06
CA ALA A 93 -16.58 -11.00 0.97
C ALA A 93 -15.17 -11.27 1.51
N TYR A 94 -15.03 -11.48 2.82
CA TYR A 94 -13.74 -11.67 3.50
C TYR A 94 -12.70 -10.59 3.19
N ASP A 95 -13.16 -9.36 3.10
CA ASP A 95 -12.33 -8.20 2.75
C ASP A 95 -11.41 -7.81 3.91
N VAL A 96 -10.35 -8.57 4.10
CA VAL A 96 -9.38 -8.40 5.18
C VAL A 96 -7.99 -8.83 4.75
N ALA A 97 -6.98 -8.11 5.23
CA ALA A 97 -5.56 -8.40 5.02
C ALA A 97 -4.75 -8.18 6.30
N LEU A 98 -3.66 -8.92 6.42
CA LEU A 98 -2.67 -8.79 7.48
C LEU A 98 -1.35 -8.31 6.90
N LEU A 99 -0.79 -7.28 7.53
CA LEU A 99 0.49 -6.68 7.18
C LEU A 99 1.48 -6.94 8.31
N ARG A 100 2.71 -7.32 7.99
CA ARG A 100 3.77 -7.50 8.98
C ARG A 100 4.94 -6.59 8.70
N PHE A 101 5.48 -5.98 9.75
CA PHE A 101 6.71 -5.21 9.71
C PHE A 101 7.94 -6.12 9.82
N ALA A 102 9.09 -5.63 9.38
CA ALA A 102 10.36 -6.34 9.58
C ALA A 102 10.82 -6.33 11.05
N SER A 103 10.41 -5.30 11.80
CA SER A 103 10.76 -5.12 13.22
C SER A 103 9.54 -4.62 14.00
N PRO A 104 9.40 -5.00 15.28
CA PRO A 104 8.31 -4.54 16.12
C PRO A 104 8.40 -3.04 16.41
N VAL A 105 7.25 -2.40 16.57
CA VAL A 105 7.15 -1.01 17.00
C VAL A 105 6.76 -0.91 18.48
N HIS A 106 7.16 0.19 19.15
CA HIS A 106 6.85 0.43 20.55
C HIS A 106 5.51 1.17 20.71
N VAL A 107 4.44 0.58 20.16
CA VAL A 107 3.08 1.11 20.24
C VAL A 107 2.19 0.01 20.81
N THR A 108 1.28 0.39 21.71
CA THR A 108 0.32 -0.58 22.29
C THR A 108 -0.66 -1.02 21.22
N ALA A 109 -0.72 -2.31 20.97
CA ALA A 109 -1.66 -2.92 20.04
C ALA A 109 -3.09 -2.91 20.59
N ALA A 110 -4.07 -2.95 19.69
CA ALA A 110 -5.48 -3.09 20.05
C ALA A 110 -5.74 -4.47 20.69
N GLN A 111 -6.69 -4.51 21.61
CA GLN A 111 -7.12 -5.76 22.22
C GLN A 111 -7.97 -6.54 21.23
N LEU A 112 -7.54 -7.74 20.88
CA LEU A 112 -8.32 -8.68 20.08
C LEU A 112 -9.51 -9.23 20.89
N PRO A 113 -10.64 -9.62 20.24
CA PRO A 113 -11.80 -10.13 20.93
C PRO A 113 -11.53 -11.50 21.56
N SER A 114 -12.07 -11.71 22.75
CA SER A 114 -12.34 -13.06 23.28
C SER A 114 -13.64 -13.58 22.66
N SER A 115 -13.91 -14.87 22.81
CA SER A 115 -15.13 -15.52 22.28
C SER A 115 -16.46 -14.88 22.74
N ASP A 116 -16.42 -14.06 23.77
CA ASP A 116 -17.60 -13.51 24.44
C ASP A 116 -17.93 -12.08 23.98
N VAL A 117 -16.99 -11.40 23.29
CA VAL A 117 -17.18 -10.03 22.80
C VAL A 117 -17.41 -10.06 21.31
N VAL A 118 -18.68 -9.98 20.92
CA VAL A 118 -19.14 -9.98 19.52
C VAL A 118 -20.05 -8.77 19.28
N PRO A 119 -20.13 -8.23 18.06
CA PRO A 119 -21.06 -7.13 17.78
C PRO A 119 -22.51 -7.60 17.97
N VAL A 120 -23.34 -6.74 18.61
CA VAL A 120 -24.76 -7.03 18.89
C VAL A 120 -25.63 -5.94 18.29
N THR A 121 -26.73 -6.33 17.62
CA THR A 121 -27.69 -5.38 17.05
C THR A 121 -28.25 -4.44 18.11
N GLY A 122 -28.21 -3.13 17.83
CA GLY A 122 -28.61 -2.07 18.73
C GLY A 122 -27.50 -1.51 19.60
N GLU A 123 -26.37 -2.17 19.70
CA GLU A 123 -25.20 -1.72 20.46
C GLU A 123 -24.51 -0.52 19.80
N LEU A 124 -23.85 0.31 20.61
CA LEU A 124 -22.99 1.38 20.16
C LEU A 124 -21.57 0.86 20.01
N VAL A 125 -20.99 1.09 18.86
CA VAL A 125 -19.59 0.80 18.55
C VAL A 125 -18.86 2.07 18.12
N ARG A 126 -17.54 2.08 18.22
CA ARG A 126 -16.69 3.21 17.91
C ARG A 126 -15.75 2.87 16.77
N ALA A 127 -15.90 3.55 15.62
CA ALA A 127 -14.98 3.44 14.49
C ALA A 127 -13.89 4.51 14.59
N VAL A 128 -12.67 4.16 14.21
CA VAL A 128 -11.52 5.08 14.18
C VAL A 128 -10.79 4.97 12.85
N GLY A 129 -10.38 6.10 12.28
CA GLY A 129 -9.64 6.10 11.02
C GLY A 129 -9.09 7.46 10.63
N TYR A 130 -8.56 7.52 9.41
CA TYR A 130 -7.96 8.72 8.81
C TYR A 130 -8.77 9.22 7.61
N GLY A 131 -10.01 8.76 7.50
CA GLY A 131 -10.88 9.02 6.37
C GLY A 131 -11.36 10.46 6.24
N ASP A 132 -12.07 10.70 5.16
CA ASP A 132 -12.67 11.98 4.79
C ASP A 132 -13.83 12.34 5.73
N THR A 133 -13.88 13.58 6.16
CA THR A 133 -14.99 14.11 6.99
C THR A 133 -16.11 14.74 6.15
N LYS A 134 -15.88 14.92 4.82
CA LYS A 134 -16.70 15.75 3.93
C LYS A 134 -16.75 17.24 4.32
N ASP A 135 -15.91 17.66 5.23
CA ASP A 135 -15.69 19.05 5.57
C ASP A 135 -14.40 19.54 4.91
N VAL A 136 -14.47 20.63 4.16
CA VAL A 136 -13.31 21.21 3.46
C VAL A 136 -12.24 21.75 4.42
N ASP A 137 -12.65 22.11 5.62
CA ASP A 137 -11.75 22.62 6.67
C ASP A 137 -11.13 21.48 7.50
N GLU A 138 -11.66 20.26 7.38
CA GLU A 138 -11.19 19.06 8.09
C GLU A 138 -11.00 17.88 7.11
N PRO A 139 -10.02 17.96 6.21
CA PRO A 139 -9.80 16.92 5.20
C PRO A 139 -9.35 15.59 5.80
N ALA A 140 -9.34 14.53 4.97
CA ALA A 140 -8.75 13.24 5.33
C ALA A 140 -7.30 13.37 5.80
N GLY A 141 -6.84 12.39 6.60
CA GLY A 141 -5.44 12.30 7.04
C GLY A 141 -5.20 12.63 8.50
N GLN A 142 -6.26 12.97 9.25
CA GLN A 142 -6.22 13.08 10.70
C GLN A 142 -6.92 11.88 11.34
N ARG A 143 -6.34 11.34 12.43
CA ARG A 143 -6.96 10.25 13.16
C ARG A 143 -8.15 10.75 13.98
N ARG A 144 -9.33 10.27 13.61
CA ARG A 144 -10.62 10.66 14.19
C ARG A 144 -11.44 9.44 14.56
N GLN A 145 -12.42 9.64 15.44
CA GLN A 145 -13.35 8.60 15.86
C GLN A 145 -14.79 9.04 15.69
N GLY A 146 -15.66 8.08 15.45
CA GLY A 146 -17.10 8.28 15.40
C GLY A 146 -17.85 7.14 16.09
N THR A 147 -18.98 7.44 16.72
CA THR A 147 -19.86 6.41 17.31
C THR A 147 -20.92 6.02 16.30
N LEU A 148 -21.09 4.73 16.09
CA LEU A 148 -22.08 4.12 15.23
C LEU A 148 -22.97 3.20 16.05
N ARG A 149 -24.15 2.86 15.51
CA ARG A 149 -25.04 1.85 16.07
C ARG A 149 -25.11 0.64 15.18
N VAL A 150 -24.86 -0.54 15.69
CA VAL A 150 -25.02 -1.80 14.97
C VAL A 150 -26.49 -1.98 14.60
N THR A 151 -26.75 -2.13 13.30
CA THR A 151 -28.10 -2.27 12.74
C THR A 151 -28.42 -3.72 12.38
N ASP A 152 -27.43 -4.48 11.95
CA ASP A 152 -27.58 -5.89 11.56
C ASP A 152 -26.27 -6.64 11.79
N VAL A 153 -26.37 -7.97 12.10
CA VAL A 153 -25.22 -8.83 12.33
C VAL A 153 -25.38 -10.12 11.52
N GLU A 154 -24.41 -10.38 10.67
CA GLU A 154 -24.27 -11.57 9.84
C GLU A 154 -23.12 -12.47 10.35
N PRO A 155 -22.95 -13.70 9.86
CA PRO A 155 -21.88 -14.58 10.35
C PRO A 155 -20.47 -14.05 10.22
N ALA A 156 -20.15 -13.32 9.14
CA ALA A 156 -18.81 -12.81 8.86
C ALA A 156 -18.71 -11.27 8.88
N SER A 157 -19.84 -10.57 8.97
CA SER A 157 -19.91 -9.11 8.89
C SER A 157 -20.98 -8.53 9.81
N PHE A 158 -20.97 -7.23 9.99
CA PHE A 158 -22.08 -6.48 10.58
C PHE A 158 -22.20 -5.12 9.92
N ARG A 159 -23.42 -4.57 9.99
CA ARG A 159 -23.76 -3.25 9.49
C ARG A 159 -23.93 -2.29 10.65
N ALA A 160 -23.56 -1.05 10.46
CA ALA A 160 -23.74 -0.01 11.46
C ALA A 160 -24.14 1.31 10.79
N GLY A 161 -25.06 2.02 11.43
CA GLY A 161 -25.52 3.35 11.02
C GLY A 161 -25.02 4.45 11.97
N PRO A 162 -25.24 5.73 11.63
CA PRO A 162 -24.74 6.86 12.39
C PRO A 162 -25.34 6.98 13.80
N ALA A 163 -24.48 7.35 14.80
CA ALA A 163 -24.92 7.58 16.18
C ALA A 163 -24.00 8.55 16.98
N PRO A 164 -23.72 9.79 16.57
CA PRO A 164 -23.94 10.47 15.28
C PRO A 164 -22.82 10.31 14.26
N GLY A 165 -21.72 9.65 14.61
CA GLY A 165 -20.56 9.46 13.74
C GLY A 165 -20.85 8.50 12.60
N MET A 166 -20.04 8.59 11.55
CA MET A 166 -20.11 7.69 10.40
C MET A 166 -18.73 7.53 9.75
N SER A 167 -18.40 6.29 9.35
CA SER A 167 -17.19 6.00 8.55
C SER A 167 -17.32 6.57 7.15
N CYS A 168 -16.19 6.90 6.52
CA CYS A 168 -16.15 7.48 5.19
C CYS A 168 -14.97 6.96 4.38
N VAL A 169 -14.78 7.49 3.18
CA VAL A 169 -13.65 7.14 2.29
C VAL A 169 -12.32 7.37 3.02
N GLY A 170 -11.46 6.36 3.05
CA GLY A 170 -10.20 6.36 3.77
C GLY A 170 -10.27 5.75 5.18
N ASP A 171 -11.48 5.55 5.75
CA ASP A 171 -11.66 4.77 6.99
C ASP A 171 -11.64 3.26 6.75
N SER A 172 -11.71 2.82 5.50
CA SER A 172 -11.53 1.42 5.10
C SER A 172 -10.30 0.80 5.77
N GLY A 173 -10.42 -0.40 6.30
CA GLY A 173 -9.36 -1.09 7.05
C GLY A 173 -9.21 -0.62 8.49
N GLY A 174 -9.84 0.50 8.87
CA GLY A 174 -9.82 1.03 10.24
C GLY A 174 -10.61 0.17 11.23
N PRO A 175 -10.23 0.23 12.53
CA PRO A 175 -10.86 -0.54 13.58
C PRO A 175 -12.27 -0.06 13.94
N VAL A 176 -13.10 -1.03 14.33
CA VAL A 176 -14.35 -0.79 15.05
C VAL A 176 -14.26 -1.48 16.39
N PHE A 177 -14.43 -0.70 17.46
CA PHE A 177 -14.35 -1.14 18.84
C PHE A 177 -15.73 -1.25 19.48
N ALA A 178 -15.95 -2.31 20.25
CA ALA A 178 -17.00 -2.40 21.26
C ALA A 178 -16.38 -2.36 22.66
N ARG A 179 -17.19 -2.11 23.68
CA ARG A 179 -16.73 -2.16 25.08
C ARG A 179 -17.05 -3.50 25.71
N ASP A 180 -16.05 -4.08 26.37
CA ASP A 180 -16.27 -5.26 27.21
C ASP A 180 -16.99 -4.88 28.53
N ASP A 181 -17.34 -5.90 29.33
CA ASP A 181 -18.00 -5.73 30.63
C ASP A 181 -17.18 -4.91 31.63
N THR A 182 -15.88 -4.74 31.38
CA THR A 182 -14.99 -3.91 32.20
C THR A 182 -14.86 -2.49 31.69
N GLY A 183 -15.49 -2.16 30.55
CA GLY A 183 -15.46 -0.87 29.89
C GLY A 183 -14.22 -0.64 29.03
N ARG A 184 -13.42 -1.67 28.72
CA ARG A 184 -12.27 -1.60 27.82
C ARG A 184 -12.70 -1.74 26.37
N ASP A 185 -12.04 -1.02 25.50
CA ASP A 185 -12.24 -1.17 24.05
C ASP A 185 -11.63 -2.47 23.53
N VAL A 186 -12.45 -3.24 22.82
CA VAL A 186 -12.09 -4.51 22.17
C VAL A 186 -12.37 -4.38 20.68
N LEU A 187 -11.46 -4.85 19.85
CA LEU A 187 -11.57 -4.79 18.40
C LEU A 187 -12.59 -5.82 17.90
N VAL A 188 -13.77 -5.39 17.49
CA VAL A 188 -14.85 -6.28 17.02
C VAL A 188 -15.03 -6.26 15.51
N GLY A 189 -14.51 -5.24 14.82
CA GLY A 189 -14.70 -5.11 13.37
C GLY A 189 -13.63 -4.32 12.67
N ILE A 190 -13.59 -4.50 11.34
CA ILE A 190 -12.79 -3.73 10.40
C ILE A 190 -13.74 -3.11 9.38
N THR A 191 -13.71 -1.80 9.22
CA THR A 191 -14.52 -1.08 8.24
C THR A 191 -14.09 -1.46 6.82
N VAL A 192 -15.02 -1.87 5.96
CA VAL A 192 -14.69 -2.30 4.60
C VAL A 192 -15.45 -1.54 3.52
N SER A 193 -16.67 -1.11 3.76
CA SER A 193 -17.45 -0.35 2.79
C SER A 193 -18.57 0.44 3.45
N GLY A 194 -19.30 1.22 2.67
CA GLY A 194 -20.45 1.99 3.13
C GLY A 194 -21.11 2.74 1.97
N ASP A 195 -22.11 3.54 2.28
CA ASP A 195 -22.73 4.40 1.29
C ASP A 195 -21.78 5.56 0.91
N VAL A 196 -21.78 5.92 -0.38
CA VAL A 196 -20.86 6.94 -0.96
C VAL A 196 -21.01 8.31 -0.27
N ALA A 197 -22.21 8.63 0.23
CA ALA A 197 -22.47 9.86 0.95
C ALA A 197 -22.00 9.85 2.41
N CYS A 198 -21.57 8.68 2.93
CA CYS A 198 -21.13 8.48 4.32
C CYS A 198 -22.20 8.88 5.34
N ARG A 199 -23.47 8.52 5.14
CA ARG A 199 -24.60 8.99 5.93
C ARG A 199 -25.53 7.91 6.47
N GLU A 200 -25.58 6.75 5.83
CA GLU A 200 -26.62 5.76 6.10
C GLU A 200 -26.04 4.47 6.69
N GLU A 201 -25.00 3.91 6.07
CA GLU A 201 -24.53 2.59 6.43
C GLU A 201 -23.01 2.42 6.27
N ALA A 202 -22.40 1.73 7.23
CA ALA A 202 -21.06 1.16 7.14
C ALA A 202 -21.14 -0.36 7.27
N VAL A 203 -20.42 -1.07 6.42
CA VAL A 203 -20.24 -2.52 6.46
C VAL A 203 -18.88 -2.82 7.07
N ASN A 204 -18.86 -3.73 8.04
CA ASN A 204 -17.66 -4.09 8.78
C ASN A 204 -17.50 -5.61 8.79
N VAL A 205 -16.27 -6.10 8.55
CA VAL A 205 -15.94 -7.52 8.73
C VAL A 205 -15.77 -7.80 10.21
N ARG A 206 -16.33 -8.91 10.70
CA ARG A 206 -16.22 -9.34 12.10
C ARG A 206 -14.85 -9.93 12.39
N VAL A 207 -14.16 -9.40 13.39
CA VAL A 207 -12.81 -9.87 13.77
C VAL A 207 -12.89 -11.22 14.47
N ASP A 208 -13.89 -11.46 15.33
CA ASP A 208 -14.09 -12.73 16.03
C ASP A 208 -14.24 -13.92 15.06
N ALA A 209 -14.91 -13.70 13.93
CA ALA A 209 -15.08 -14.71 12.88
C ALA A 209 -13.80 -15.07 12.13
N LEU A 210 -12.74 -14.27 12.26
CA LEU A 210 -11.46 -14.45 11.58
C LEU A 210 -10.34 -14.96 12.49
N MET A 211 -10.57 -15.01 13.79
CA MET A 211 -9.52 -15.32 14.78
C MET A 211 -8.83 -16.64 14.49
N VAL A 212 -9.60 -17.74 14.44
CA VAL A 212 -9.06 -19.10 14.37
C VAL A 212 -8.45 -19.44 13.02
N ASP A 213 -9.12 -19.03 11.94
CA ASP A 213 -8.74 -19.47 10.59
C ASP A 213 -7.74 -18.52 9.88
N PHE A 214 -7.57 -17.28 10.36
CA PHE A 214 -6.76 -16.29 9.66
C PHE A 214 -5.80 -15.52 10.58
N ILE A 215 -6.29 -14.90 11.65
CA ILE A 215 -5.49 -13.99 12.49
C ILE A 215 -4.47 -14.77 13.33
N GLU A 216 -4.91 -15.73 14.15
CA GLU A 216 -4.03 -16.51 15.04
C GLU A 216 -2.96 -17.31 14.26
N PRO A 217 -3.28 -17.97 13.13
CA PRO A 217 -2.27 -18.64 12.33
C PRO A 217 -1.20 -17.67 11.79
N PHE A 218 -1.58 -16.44 11.38
CA PHE A 218 -0.64 -15.45 10.92
C PHE A 218 0.23 -14.92 12.06
N LEU A 219 -0.35 -14.64 13.23
CA LEU A 219 0.42 -14.21 14.41
C LEU A 219 1.45 -15.24 14.85
N ALA A 220 1.14 -16.52 14.69
CA ALA A 220 2.05 -17.62 15.01
C ALA A 220 3.23 -17.77 14.01
N LEU A 221 3.14 -17.17 12.82
CA LEU A 221 4.25 -17.20 11.86
C LEU A 221 5.45 -16.40 12.40
N PRO A 222 6.68 -16.87 12.17
CA PRO A 222 7.86 -16.10 12.52
C PRO A 222 7.88 -14.77 11.72
N ALA A 223 8.48 -13.74 12.32
CA ALA A 223 8.78 -12.51 11.60
C ALA A 223 9.59 -12.84 10.32
N PRO A 224 9.43 -12.06 9.24
CA PRO A 224 10.25 -12.24 8.05
C PRO A 224 11.72 -12.24 8.44
N ALA A 225 12.49 -13.20 7.92
CA ALA A 225 13.92 -13.22 8.16
C ALA A 225 14.51 -11.92 7.60
N GLN A 226 15.33 -11.25 8.39
CA GLN A 226 16.15 -10.15 7.86
C GLN A 226 17.03 -10.72 6.77
N SER A 227 17.02 -10.09 5.59
CA SER A 227 17.86 -10.54 4.50
C SER A 227 19.33 -10.39 4.86
N THR A 228 20.14 -11.32 4.39
CA THR A 228 21.61 -11.30 4.59
C THR A 228 22.21 -10.12 3.85
N THR A 229 23.24 -9.52 4.43
CA THR A 229 24.02 -8.45 3.79
C THR A 229 24.69 -9.01 2.52
N LEU A 230 24.44 -8.39 1.37
CA LEU A 230 25.12 -8.73 0.12
C LEU A 230 26.39 -7.90 -0.06
N SER A 231 27.30 -8.38 -0.92
CA SER A 231 28.46 -7.58 -1.30
C SER A 231 28.04 -6.37 -2.15
N PRO A 232 28.79 -5.25 -2.11
CA PRO A 232 28.47 -4.08 -2.93
C PRO A 232 28.31 -4.38 -4.41
N GLU A 233 29.10 -5.31 -4.95
CA GLU A 233 29.04 -5.72 -6.34
C GLU A 233 27.76 -6.50 -6.67
N ALA A 234 27.29 -7.33 -5.73
CA ALA A 234 26.05 -8.09 -5.88
C ALA A 234 24.81 -7.19 -5.82
N LEU A 235 24.87 -6.06 -5.09
CA LEU A 235 23.73 -5.18 -4.90
C LEU A 235 23.18 -4.60 -6.21
N CYS A 236 24.06 -4.27 -7.16
CA CYS A 236 23.64 -3.74 -8.45
C CYS A 236 23.00 -4.79 -9.38
N LEU A 237 23.12 -6.06 -9.05
CA LEU A 237 22.54 -7.16 -9.80
C LEU A 237 21.20 -7.62 -9.23
N GLU A 238 20.94 -7.33 -7.96
CA GLU A 238 19.72 -7.78 -7.28
C GLU A 238 18.49 -7.05 -7.84
N ALA A 239 17.67 -7.79 -8.55
CA ALA A 239 16.38 -7.32 -9.04
C ALA A 239 15.34 -7.35 -7.91
N CYS A 240 14.42 -6.38 -7.91
CA CYS A 240 13.35 -6.31 -6.94
C CYS A 240 12.08 -5.73 -7.54
N GLU A 241 10.95 -6.10 -6.97
CA GLU A 241 9.63 -5.51 -7.25
C GLU A 241 9.14 -4.68 -6.06
N ASN A 242 9.63 -5.02 -4.86
CA ASN A 242 9.30 -4.32 -3.62
C ASN A 242 10.47 -4.42 -2.62
N ASP A 243 10.37 -3.65 -1.56
CA ASP A 243 11.44 -3.54 -0.56
C ASP A 243 11.67 -4.82 0.26
N ALA A 244 10.63 -5.65 0.41
CA ALA A 244 10.77 -6.90 1.16
C ALA A 244 11.72 -7.90 0.49
N GLN A 245 11.94 -7.73 -0.81
CA GLN A 245 12.88 -8.55 -1.59
C GLN A 245 14.33 -8.06 -1.45
N CYS A 246 14.53 -6.86 -0.91
CA CYS A 246 15.87 -6.31 -0.73
C CYS A 246 16.48 -6.72 0.62
N PRO A 247 17.82 -6.97 0.66
CA PRO A 247 18.54 -7.15 1.91
C PRO A 247 18.32 -5.99 2.89
N SER A 248 18.52 -6.26 4.18
CA SER A 248 18.42 -5.26 5.24
C SER A 248 19.30 -4.04 4.94
N GLY A 249 18.74 -2.85 5.06
CA GLY A 249 19.43 -1.58 4.77
C GLY A 249 19.39 -1.15 3.31
N LEU A 250 18.76 -1.94 2.43
CA LEU A 250 18.54 -1.57 1.03
C LEU A 250 17.09 -1.21 0.75
N THR A 251 16.90 -0.47 -0.33
CA THR A 251 15.57 -0.09 -0.84
C THR A 251 15.42 -0.54 -2.29
N CYS A 252 14.27 -1.05 -2.63
CA CYS A 252 13.90 -1.31 -4.01
C CYS A 252 13.56 0.00 -4.72
N VAL A 253 14.42 0.45 -5.61
CA VAL A 253 14.19 1.63 -6.44
C VAL A 253 13.78 1.19 -7.83
N VAL A 254 12.53 1.48 -8.20
CA VAL A 254 11.98 1.15 -9.52
C VAL A 254 12.23 2.32 -10.47
N THR A 255 12.84 2.04 -11.60
CA THR A 255 13.10 3.00 -12.67
C THR A 255 12.35 2.60 -13.94
N GLU A 256 11.82 3.60 -14.66
CA GLU A 256 11.13 3.37 -15.93
C GLU A 256 12.06 2.62 -16.92
N GLY A 257 11.59 1.48 -17.41
CA GLY A 257 12.27 0.70 -18.45
C GLY A 257 13.34 -0.30 -17.98
N THR A 258 13.78 -0.26 -16.70
CA THR A 258 14.83 -1.16 -16.20
C THR A 258 14.41 -2.09 -15.06
N GLY A 259 13.18 -1.94 -14.57
CA GLY A 259 12.70 -2.66 -13.39
C GLY A 259 13.31 -2.12 -12.09
N GLY A 260 12.99 -2.79 -10.99
CA GLY A 260 13.50 -2.43 -9.66
C GLY A 260 14.87 -3.03 -9.38
N ARG A 261 15.68 -2.31 -8.58
CA ARG A 261 16.97 -2.76 -8.06
C ARG A 261 17.12 -2.39 -6.60
N CYS A 262 17.73 -3.28 -5.83
CA CYS A 262 18.10 -3.00 -4.44
C CYS A 262 19.32 -2.08 -4.39
N LEU A 263 19.19 -0.90 -3.80
CA LEU A 263 20.24 0.11 -3.82
C LEU A 263 20.66 0.53 -2.40
N LEU A 264 21.97 0.80 -2.24
CA LEU A 264 22.60 1.36 -1.04
C LEU A 264 22.79 2.88 -1.15
N PRO A 265 22.84 3.61 -0.02
CA PRO A 265 23.21 5.01 -0.01
C PRO A 265 24.72 5.22 -0.23
N ALA A 266 25.09 6.27 -0.95
CA ALA A 266 26.46 6.76 -1.05
C ALA A 266 26.67 8.08 -0.29
N LEU A 267 27.88 8.60 -0.23
CA LEU A 267 28.32 9.50 0.81
C LEU A 267 28.65 10.94 0.34
N ARG A 268 28.46 11.30 -0.92
CA ARG A 268 28.80 12.62 -1.46
C ARG A 268 27.63 13.35 -2.04
N GLU A 269 27.62 14.67 -1.94
CA GLU A 269 26.59 15.52 -2.55
C GLU A 269 26.50 15.27 -4.06
N GLY A 270 25.27 15.06 -4.56
CA GLY A 270 25.00 14.71 -5.95
C GLY A 270 25.33 13.27 -6.33
N ASP A 271 26.08 12.57 -5.51
CA ASP A 271 26.38 11.17 -5.67
C ASP A 271 25.30 10.30 -5.01
N PHE A 272 25.33 9.05 -5.33
CA PHE A 272 24.52 8.02 -4.72
C PHE A 272 24.54 8.12 -3.17
N GLY A 273 23.38 8.37 -2.55
CA GLY A 273 23.18 8.49 -1.10
C GLY A 273 23.41 9.87 -0.49
N ALA A 274 23.78 10.88 -1.26
CA ALA A 274 23.76 12.26 -0.79
C ALA A 274 22.32 12.69 -0.45
N SER A 275 22.17 13.62 0.49
CA SER A 275 20.86 14.19 0.81
C SER A 275 20.31 14.95 -0.40
N CYS A 276 19.02 14.80 -0.65
CA CYS A 276 18.34 15.45 -1.77
C CYS A 276 16.91 15.85 -1.41
N THR A 277 16.33 16.72 -2.23
CA THR A 277 14.93 17.12 -2.17
C THR A 277 14.18 16.83 -3.46
N GLU A 278 14.91 16.67 -4.56
CA GLU A 278 14.37 16.42 -5.90
C GLU A 278 15.39 15.66 -6.76
N ASP A 279 14.93 15.02 -7.82
CA ASP A 279 15.77 14.18 -8.70
C ASP A 279 16.90 14.98 -9.36
N ALA A 280 16.66 16.25 -9.67
CA ALA A 280 17.67 17.15 -10.27
C ALA A 280 18.93 17.32 -9.40
N ALA A 281 18.80 17.17 -8.07
CA ALA A 281 19.93 17.24 -7.15
C ALA A 281 20.84 16.00 -7.21
N CYS A 282 20.36 14.91 -7.83
CA CYS A 282 21.06 13.62 -7.88
C CYS A 282 21.87 13.37 -9.17
N GLY A 283 22.05 14.42 -10.01
CA GLY A 283 22.79 14.30 -11.24
C GLY A 283 22.00 13.63 -12.37
N VAL A 284 22.67 13.41 -13.50
CA VAL A 284 22.03 12.86 -14.70
C VAL A 284 21.61 11.42 -14.48
N GLY A 285 20.29 11.17 -14.58
CA GLY A 285 19.71 9.84 -14.36
C GLY A 285 19.60 9.41 -12.88
N GLY A 286 19.98 10.29 -11.95
CA GLY A 286 19.81 10.03 -10.52
C GLY A 286 18.35 10.23 -10.07
N LEU A 287 17.99 9.55 -8.98
CA LEU A 287 16.67 9.60 -8.35
C LEU A 287 16.81 9.99 -6.89
N CYS A 288 15.97 10.90 -6.44
CA CYS A 288 15.84 11.25 -5.03
C CYS A 288 14.80 10.35 -4.38
N ALA A 289 15.22 9.44 -3.51
CA ALA A 289 14.36 8.45 -2.89
C ALA A 289 14.66 8.28 -1.40
N ARG A 290 13.78 7.57 -0.70
CA ARG A 290 13.89 7.27 0.72
C ARG A 290 14.59 5.95 0.96
N LEU A 291 15.43 5.92 2.00
CA LEU A 291 16.22 4.75 2.36
C LEU A 291 15.64 3.98 3.53
N GLU A 292 15.17 4.72 4.52
CA GLU A 292 14.81 4.09 5.78
C GLU A 292 13.36 3.63 5.79
N PRO A 293 13.11 2.39 6.21
CA PRO A 293 11.76 1.86 6.36
C PRO A 293 11.00 2.52 7.52
N GLU A 294 11.74 3.09 8.48
CA GLU A 294 11.17 3.67 9.67
C GLU A 294 11.61 5.11 9.83
N GLY A 295 10.65 6.02 9.91
CA GLY A 295 10.88 7.31 10.47
C GLY A 295 11.19 8.44 9.54
N THR A 296 11.88 9.40 10.08
CA THR A 296 12.19 10.70 9.53
C THR A 296 13.04 10.56 8.28
N ASP A 297 12.43 10.64 7.19
CA ASP A 297 12.92 10.49 5.85
C ASP A 297 14.11 11.37 5.49
N ALA A 298 15.28 10.87 5.64
CA ALA A 298 16.40 11.38 4.90
C ALA A 298 16.26 10.93 3.44
N CYS A 299 15.80 11.80 2.57
CA CYS A 299 15.85 11.58 1.14
C CYS A 299 17.30 11.52 0.66
N ARG A 300 17.61 10.53 -0.15
CA ARG A 300 18.96 10.25 -0.64
C ARG A 300 18.97 10.05 -2.15
N CYS A 301 20.08 10.44 -2.76
CA CYS A 301 20.31 10.22 -4.18
C CYS A 301 20.64 8.75 -4.48
N PHE A 302 20.00 8.21 -5.49
CA PHE A 302 20.28 6.90 -6.05
C PHE A 302 20.64 7.01 -7.52
N THR A 303 21.63 6.28 -7.93
CA THR A 303 21.98 6.12 -9.34
C THR A 303 21.65 4.69 -9.73
N PRO A 304 20.78 4.47 -10.74
CA PRO A 304 20.50 3.14 -11.23
C PRO A 304 21.77 2.42 -11.67
N CYS A 305 21.90 1.14 -11.33
CA CYS A 305 22.97 0.32 -11.87
C CYS A 305 22.85 0.25 -13.40
N ALA A 306 23.97 0.34 -14.11
CA ALA A 306 23.96 0.11 -15.53
C ALA A 306 23.41 -1.31 -15.82
N PRO A 307 22.54 -1.47 -16.79
CA PRO A 307 22.10 -2.80 -17.19
C PRO A 307 23.33 -3.67 -17.51
N PRO A 308 23.33 -4.97 -17.20
CA PRO A 308 24.41 -5.85 -17.61
C PRO A 308 24.61 -5.71 -19.13
N PRO A 309 25.85 -5.78 -19.62
CA PRO A 309 26.09 -5.76 -21.06
C PRO A 309 25.22 -6.87 -21.69
N PRO A 310 24.60 -6.61 -22.86
CA PRO A 310 23.82 -7.64 -23.53
C PRO A 310 24.69 -8.89 -23.68
N ASP A 311 24.10 -10.04 -23.44
CA ASP A 311 24.78 -11.32 -23.65
C ASP A 311 25.47 -11.29 -25.01
N PRO A 312 26.74 -11.72 -25.11
CA PRO A 312 27.42 -11.77 -26.40
C PRO A 312 26.54 -12.55 -27.36
N GLU A 313 26.15 -11.91 -28.47
CA GLU A 313 25.38 -12.60 -29.49
C GLU A 313 26.05 -13.96 -29.78
N PRO A 314 25.28 -15.03 -29.77
CA PRO A 314 25.83 -16.33 -30.10
C PRO A 314 26.56 -16.20 -31.45
N PRO A 315 27.78 -16.70 -31.59
CA PRO A 315 28.60 -16.52 -32.79
C PRO A 315 27.73 -16.83 -33.99
N GLY A 316 27.47 -15.79 -34.78
CA GLY A 316 26.53 -15.85 -35.89
C GLY A 316 26.81 -17.04 -36.74
N ALA A 317 25.80 -17.84 -37.03
CA ALA A 317 25.86 -18.85 -38.05
C ALA A 317 26.41 -18.20 -39.32
N ALA A 318 27.59 -18.58 -39.71
CA ALA A 318 28.22 -18.09 -40.90
C ALA A 318 27.22 -18.15 -42.06
N SER A 319 26.78 -17.00 -42.53
CA SER A 319 25.99 -16.92 -43.75
C SER A 319 26.84 -17.50 -44.88
N ALA A 320 26.51 -18.70 -45.30
CA ALA A 320 27.08 -19.33 -46.50
C ALA A 320 26.83 -18.35 -47.66
N GLY A 321 27.91 -17.77 -48.13
CA GLY A 321 27.91 -16.91 -49.32
C GLY A 321 27.41 -17.68 -50.51
N GLY A 322 26.22 -17.37 -50.98
CA GLY A 322 25.72 -17.77 -52.30
C GLY A 322 25.92 -16.61 -53.26
N CYS A 323 26.93 -16.75 -54.13
CA CYS A 323 27.04 -15.96 -55.36
C CYS A 323 25.85 -16.28 -56.25
N SER A 324 25.09 -15.28 -56.68
CA SER A 324 24.26 -15.40 -57.85
C SER A 324 24.02 -14.06 -58.51
N SER A 325 24.58 -13.93 -59.66
CA SER A 325 24.39 -13.04 -60.81
C SER A 325 22.99 -12.44 -61.02
N SER A 326 23.03 -11.13 -61.33
CA SER A 326 21.97 -10.40 -62.10
C SER A 326 21.99 -10.85 -63.58
N PRO A 327 21.08 -10.54 -64.51
CA PRO A 327 20.24 -9.33 -64.58
C PRO A 327 18.82 -9.57 -65.16
N GLY A 328 17.98 -8.53 -65.19
CA GLY A 328 16.79 -8.53 -66.07
C GLY A 328 15.67 -7.59 -65.68
N LEU A 329 15.74 -6.39 -66.24
CA LEU A 329 14.67 -5.55 -66.84
C LEU A 329 13.19 -5.70 -66.43
N ALA A 330 12.66 -4.55 -65.99
CA ALA A 330 11.48 -3.80 -66.46
C ALA A 330 10.08 -4.37 -66.30
N LEU A 331 9.17 -3.63 -65.71
CA LEU A 331 8.10 -2.88 -66.33
C LEU A 331 7.08 -2.38 -65.28
N LEU A 332 6.88 -1.11 -65.29
CA LEU A 332 5.67 -0.28 -65.12
C LEU A 332 4.33 -0.98 -64.79
N GLY A 333 3.66 -0.43 -63.82
CA GLY A 333 2.25 -0.61 -63.57
C GLY A 333 1.71 0.42 -62.58
N VAL A 334 1.27 1.53 -63.08
CA VAL A 334 0.47 2.60 -62.43
C VAL A 334 -0.95 2.09 -62.23
N LEU A 335 -1.62 2.43 -61.14
CA LEU A 335 -3.01 2.93 -61.00
C LEU A 335 -3.43 2.81 -59.52
N LEU A 336 -3.59 3.95 -58.85
CA LEU A 336 -4.84 4.75 -58.63
C LEU A 336 -5.89 4.17 -57.67
N LEU A 337 -6.05 4.92 -56.59
CA LEU A 337 -7.25 5.37 -55.89
C LEU A 337 -8.22 4.34 -55.27
N ALA A 338 -8.40 4.47 -53.95
CA ALA A 338 -9.70 4.90 -53.42
C ALA A 338 -9.63 5.16 -51.90
N GLU A 339 -9.89 6.38 -51.50
CA GLU A 339 -10.29 6.79 -50.18
C GLU A 339 -11.60 6.13 -49.78
N ILE A 340 -11.70 5.63 -48.54
CA ILE A 340 -12.97 5.63 -47.81
C ILE A 340 -12.65 5.83 -46.33
N GLY A 341 -13.06 6.99 -45.83
CA GLY A 341 -13.01 7.36 -44.44
C GLY A 341 -13.89 6.51 -43.54
N ARG A 342 -13.42 6.22 -42.37
CA ARG A 342 -14.28 5.91 -41.23
C ARG A 342 -13.70 6.53 -39.95
N ARG A 343 -14.48 7.41 -39.35
CA ARG A 343 -14.27 8.04 -38.04
C ARG A 343 -14.29 6.99 -36.96
N PRO A 344 -13.45 7.11 -35.90
CA PRO A 344 -13.58 6.29 -34.72
C PRO A 344 -14.69 6.82 -33.79
N ARG A 345 -15.51 5.92 -33.30
CA ARG A 345 -16.48 6.14 -32.23
C ARG A 345 -15.75 6.33 -30.91
N ARG A 346 -16.13 7.35 -30.18
CA ARG A 346 -15.85 7.51 -28.75
C ARG A 346 -16.52 6.36 -27.99
N SER A 347 -15.75 5.65 -27.17
CA SER A 347 -16.26 4.82 -26.09
C SER A 347 -16.15 5.61 -24.79
N GLU A 348 -17.30 5.94 -24.23
CA GLU A 348 -17.47 6.41 -22.86
C GLU A 348 -17.15 5.26 -21.91
N PHE A 349 -16.36 5.54 -20.90
CA PHE A 349 -16.20 4.66 -19.75
C PHE A 349 -17.11 5.16 -18.63
N PRO A 350 -17.89 4.30 -17.99
CA PRO A 350 -18.53 4.62 -16.72
C PRO A 350 -17.58 4.42 -15.54
N PHE A 351 -17.82 5.20 -14.53
CA PHE A 351 -17.17 5.32 -13.23
C PHE A 351 -17.12 4.00 -12.45
#